data_e143d84e4b8cc83dc1b19b916b98f507
#
_entry.id   e143d84e4b8cc83dc1b19b916b98f507
#
_cell.length_a   1.000
_cell.length_b   1.000
_cell.length_c   1.000
_cell.angle_alpha   90.00
_cell.angle_beta   90.00
_cell.angle_gamma   90.00
#
_symmetry.space_group_name_H-M   'P 1'
#
loop_
_entity.id
_entity.type
_entity.pdbx_description
1 polymer ?
#
loop_
_entity_poly.entity_id
_entity_poly.type
_entity_poly.pdbx_seq_one_letter_code
_entity_poly.pdbx_strand_id
1 'polypeptide(L)'
;MSHSSLLTFVQDMSGLLHEKPAEPEILSRGAKLLASLVANDNWLPELFTRPHPQHYQQYLLYADPLDLFSIVSFVWGPGQKTPVHDHMTWGLIGMLRGKEVDTHYHKQANGSYRRGEGVTLLPGQVGSVSPSTHDVHEVANFYKDRTSISI
;
A
#
# COMPACT_ATOMS: atom_id res chain seq x y z
N MET A 1 -20.76 -8.58 -8.40
CA MET A 1 -20.02 -9.85 -8.27
C MET A 1 -18.54 -9.70 -7.89
N SER A 2 -18.11 -8.53 -7.43
CA SER A 2 -16.69 -8.25 -7.08
C SER A 2 -16.38 -8.29 -5.60
N HIS A 3 -17.37 -8.41 -4.75
CA HIS A 3 -17.17 -8.42 -3.30
C HIS A 3 -16.49 -9.69 -2.77
N SER A 4 -16.47 -10.77 -3.53
CA SER A 4 -15.85 -12.03 -3.12
C SER A 4 -14.33 -11.91 -2.98
N SER A 5 -13.65 -11.12 -3.80
CA SER A 5 -12.18 -10.99 -3.76
C SER A 5 -11.71 -10.26 -2.50
N LEU A 6 -12.35 -9.14 -2.12
CA LEU A 6 -12.02 -8.43 -0.88
C LEU A 6 -12.37 -9.29 0.35
N LEU A 7 -13.55 -9.94 0.35
CA LEU A 7 -13.94 -10.81 1.45
C LEU A 7 -12.98 -11.99 1.62
N THR A 8 -12.58 -12.61 0.53
CA THR A 8 -11.60 -13.71 0.57
C THR A 8 -10.26 -13.22 1.16
N PHE A 9 -9.77 -12.07 0.71
CA PHE A 9 -8.55 -11.48 1.26
C PHE A 9 -8.68 -11.19 2.77
N VAL A 10 -9.80 -10.62 3.22
CA VAL A 10 -10.07 -10.39 4.65
C VAL A 10 -10.01 -11.69 5.45
N GLN A 11 -10.68 -12.74 4.95
CA GLN A 11 -10.70 -14.05 5.62
C GLN A 11 -9.30 -14.67 5.71
N ASP A 12 -8.56 -14.67 4.61
CA ASP A 12 -7.21 -15.25 4.54
C ASP A 12 -6.22 -14.46 5.40
N MET A 13 -6.30 -13.13 5.36
CA MET A 13 -5.42 -12.28 6.18
C MET A 13 -5.74 -12.41 7.67
N SER A 14 -7.02 -12.47 8.03
CA SER A 14 -7.45 -12.74 9.41
C SER A 14 -6.93 -14.11 9.89
N GLY A 15 -7.05 -15.14 9.06
CA GLY A 15 -6.52 -16.48 9.36
C GLY A 15 -5.01 -16.45 9.59
N LEU A 16 -4.26 -15.78 8.71
CA LEU A 16 -2.82 -15.61 8.87
C LEU A 16 -2.45 -14.95 10.20
N LEU A 17 -3.11 -13.83 10.54
CA LEU A 17 -2.77 -13.07 11.75
C LEU A 17 -3.20 -13.78 13.05
N HIS A 18 -4.23 -14.62 13.01
CA HIS A 18 -4.62 -15.46 14.15
C HIS A 18 -3.57 -16.53 14.52
N GLU A 19 -2.73 -16.92 13.58
CA GLU A 19 -1.58 -17.81 13.85
C GLU A 19 -0.49 -17.09 14.68
N LYS A 20 -0.56 -15.76 14.81
CA LYS A 20 0.43 -14.88 15.49
C LYS A 20 1.85 -15.07 14.95
N PRO A 21 2.04 -15.03 13.63
CA PRO A 21 3.35 -15.19 13.03
C PRO A 21 4.26 -14.01 13.32
N ALA A 22 5.57 -14.20 13.16
CA ALA A 22 6.53 -13.10 13.20
C ALA A 22 6.33 -12.15 12.00
N GLU A 23 6.69 -10.88 12.17
CA GLU A 23 6.50 -9.85 11.13
C GLU A 23 7.06 -10.23 9.74
N PRO A 24 8.28 -10.80 9.61
CA PRO A 24 8.77 -11.23 8.29
C PRO A 24 7.86 -12.24 7.60
N GLU A 25 7.19 -13.09 8.36
CA GLU A 25 6.25 -14.06 7.84
C GLU A 25 4.93 -13.39 7.43
N ILE A 26 4.44 -12.40 8.21
CA ILE A 26 3.29 -11.58 7.82
C ILE A 26 3.57 -10.89 6.49
N LEU A 27 4.72 -10.24 6.35
CA LEU A 27 5.10 -9.53 5.13
C LEU A 27 5.19 -10.49 3.93
N SER A 28 5.80 -11.67 4.11
CA SER A 28 5.97 -12.65 3.03
C SER A 28 4.66 -13.30 2.60
N ARG A 29 3.89 -13.82 3.55
CA ARG A 29 2.61 -14.52 3.27
C ARG A 29 1.52 -13.52 2.89
N GLY A 30 1.42 -12.42 3.60
CA GLY A 30 0.45 -11.35 3.34
C GLY A 30 0.66 -10.71 1.96
N ALA A 31 1.91 -10.54 1.51
CA ALA A 31 2.20 -10.03 0.17
C ALA A 31 1.61 -10.94 -0.93
N LYS A 32 1.64 -12.27 -0.76
CA LYS A 32 1.04 -13.21 -1.71
C LYS A 32 -0.49 -13.08 -1.75
N LEU A 33 -1.11 -12.91 -0.58
CA LEU A 33 -2.56 -12.70 -0.50
C LEU A 33 -2.95 -11.37 -1.16
N LEU A 34 -2.21 -10.29 -0.88
CA LEU A 34 -2.47 -8.99 -1.49
C LEU A 34 -2.22 -9.01 -3.00
N ALA A 35 -1.17 -9.68 -3.48
CA ALA A 35 -0.92 -9.85 -4.90
C ALA A 35 -2.10 -10.51 -5.61
N SER A 36 -2.71 -11.52 -4.99
CA SER A 36 -3.92 -12.17 -5.53
C SER A 36 -5.12 -11.22 -5.60
N LEU A 37 -5.29 -10.33 -4.61
CA LEU A 37 -6.35 -9.33 -4.60
C LEU A 37 -6.17 -8.30 -5.71
N VAL A 38 -4.95 -7.75 -5.86
CA VAL A 38 -4.66 -6.68 -6.83
C VAL A 38 -4.36 -7.19 -8.25
N ALA A 39 -4.36 -8.51 -8.46
CA ALA A 39 -4.21 -9.10 -9.78
C ALA A 39 -5.37 -8.74 -10.74
N ASN A 40 -6.53 -8.39 -10.19
CA ASN A 40 -7.71 -7.98 -10.95
C ASN A 40 -8.28 -6.68 -10.40
N ASP A 41 -8.55 -5.73 -11.28
CA ASP A 41 -9.14 -4.41 -10.97
C ASP A 41 -10.65 -4.41 -11.30
N ASN A 42 -11.42 -5.30 -10.68
CA ASN A 42 -12.85 -5.45 -10.93
C ASN A 42 -13.73 -5.56 -9.66
N TRP A 43 -13.12 -5.35 -8.50
CA TRP A 43 -13.78 -5.54 -7.20
C TRP A 43 -13.95 -4.25 -6.40
N LEU A 44 -13.10 -3.23 -6.62
CA LEU A 44 -13.16 -1.97 -5.88
C LEU A 44 -14.34 -1.13 -6.39
N PRO A 45 -15.32 -0.77 -5.52
CA PRO A 45 -16.42 0.08 -5.93
C PRO A 45 -15.95 1.45 -6.40
N GLU A 46 -16.60 2.02 -7.42
CA GLU A 46 -16.22 3.30 -8.01
C GLU A 46 -16.11 4.44 -6.99
N LEU A 47 -16.95 4.43 -5.97
CA LEU A 47 -16.90 5.43 -4.89
C LEU A 47 -15.51 5.55 -4.25
N PHE A 48 -14.81 4.42 -4.10
CA PHE A 48 -13.49 4.34 -3.48
C PHE A 48 -12.33 4.48 -4.47
N THR A 49 -12.62 4.94 -5.70
CA THR A 49 -11.62 5.21 -6.75
C THR A 49 -11.49 6.70 -7.08
N ARG A 50 -12.25 7.56 -6.41
CA ARG A 50 -12.35 8.99 -6.74
C ARG A 50 -11.18 9.77 -6.14
N PRO A 51 -10.37 10.46 -6.96
CA PRO A 51 -9.28 11.29 -6.46
C PRO A 51 -9.83 12.58 -5.83
N HIS A 52 -9.07 13.12 -4.88
CA HIS A 52 -9.26 14.48 -4.41
C HIS A 52 -8.37 15.46 -5.23
N PRO A 53 -8.84 16.67 -5.56
CA PRO A 53 -8.09 17.56 -6.44
C PRO A 53 -6.80 18.14 -5.81
N GLN A 54 -6.70 18.18 -4.49
CA GLN A 54 -5.59 18.84 -3.79
C GLN A 54 -4.60 17.89 -3.11
N HIS A 55 -5.03 16.68 -2.76
CA HIS A 55 -4.19 15.71 -2.04
C HIS A 55 -4.61 14.28 -2.40
N TYR A 56 -3.73 13.30 -2.18
CA TYR A 56 -4.11 11.90 -2.32
C TYR A 56 -5.22 11.55 -1.33
N GLN A 57 -6.15 10.71 -1.78
CA GLN A 57 -7.32 10.31 -1.00
C GLN A 57 -7.11 8.93 -0.39
N GLN A 58 -7.56 8.76 0.84
CA GLN A 58 -7.60 7.46 1.51
C GLN A 58 -9.05 7.08 1.79
N TYR A 59 -9.43 5.87 1.39
CA TYR A 59 -10.74 5.29 1.73
C TYR A 59 -10.55 4.04 2.55
N LEU A 60 -11.11 4.02 3.76
CA LEU A 60 -11.13 2.82 4.60
C LEU A 60 -12.09 1.80 3.99
N LEU A 61 -11.55 0.64 3.58
CA LEU A 61 -12.31 -0.47 3.02
C LEU A 61 -12.70 -1.50 4.08
N TYR A 62 -11.84 -1.70 5.07
CA TYR A 62 -12.04 -2.64 6.17
C TYR A 62 -11.21 -2.25 7.39
N ALA A 63 -11.78 -2.44 8.56
CA ALA A 63 -11.07 -2.40 9.85
C ALA A 63 -11.40 -3.68 10.61
N ASP A 64 -10.37 -4.41 11.02
CA ASP A 64 -10.54 -5.63 11.78
C ASP A 64 -11.11 -5.33 13.18
N PRO A 65 -12.16 -6.03 13.63
CA PRO A 65 -12.76 -5.78 14.93
C PRO A 65 -11.85 -6.11 16.13
N LEU A 66 -10.76 -6.83 15.91
CA LEU A 66 -9.73 -7.12 16.91
C LEU A 66 -8.49 -6.24 16.76
N ASP A 67 -8.56 -5.19 15.95
CA ASP A 67 -7.48 -4.23 15.68
C ASP A 67 -6.19 -4.88 15.11
N LEU A 68 -6.30 -6.00 14.41
CA LEU A 68 -5.15 -6.71 13.85
C LEU A 68 -4.64 -6.05 12.56
N PHE A 69 -5.54 -5.52 11.73
CA PHE A 69 -5.19 -4.83 10.47
C PHE A 69 -6.34 -3.97 9.95
N SER A 70 -6.02 -3.09 9.02
CA SER A 70 -7.00 -2.36 8.21
C SER A 70 -6.62 -2.43 6.73
N ILE A 71 -7.59 -2.19 5.87
CA ILE A 71 -7.40 -2.13 4.43
C ILE A 71 -7.87 -0.77 3.95
N VAL A 72 -7.01 -0.09 3.19
CA VAL A 72 -7.26 1.26 2.68
C VAL A 72 -7.02 1.28 1.18
N SER A 73 -7.88 1.96 0.43
CA SER A 73 -7.62 2.33 -0.95
C SER A 73 -6.95 3.70 -0.96
N PHE A 74 -5.71 3.78 -1.47
CA PHE A 74 -5.00 5.02 -1.74
C PHE A 74 -5.27 5.45 -3.18
N VAL A 75 -5.88 6.62 -3.34
CA VAL A 75 -6.20 7.17 -4.67
C VAL A 75 -5.34 8.40 -4.92
N TRP A 76 -4.42 8.25 -5.86
CA TRP A 76 -3.42 9.23 -6.23
C TRP A 76 -3.90 10.00 -7.46
N GLY A 77 -4.28 11.24 -7.29
CA GLY A 77 -4.53 12.15 -8.42
C GLY A 77 -3.23 12.48 -9.19
N PRO A 78 -3.34 13.13 -10.36
CA PRO A 78 -2.19 13.50 -11.17
C PRO A 78 -1.11 14.23 -10.36
N GLY A 79 0.12 13.66 -10.36
CA GLY A 79 1.28 14.27 -9.70
C GLY A 79 1.26 14.34 -8.18
N GLN A 80 0.26 13.77 -7.53
CA GLN A 80 0.18 13.75 -6.06
C GLN A 80 1.23 12.83 -5.45
N LYS A 81 1.67 13.17 -4.24
CA LYS A 81 2.69 12.43 -3.50
C LYS A 81 2.56 12.65 -1.99
N THR A 82 3.19 11.78 -1.22
CA THR A 82 3.36 11.95 0.22
C THR A 82 4.51 12.92 0.53
N PRO A 83 4.57 13.49 1.74
CA PRO A 83 5.84 13.93 2.30
C PRO A 83 6.78 12.74 2.51
N VAL A 84 8.05 13.01 2.78
CA VAL A 84 9.00 11.99 3.26
C VAL A 84 8.58 11.58 4.65
N HIS A 85 8.39 10.29 4.89
CA HIS A 85 7.88 9.74 6.14
C HIS A 85 8.40 8.33 6.41
N ASP A 86 8.19 7.83 7.61
CA ASP A 86 8.39 6.46 8.05
C ASP A 86 7.09 5.89 8.64
N HIS A 87 7.14 4.66 9.10
CA HIS A 87 6.00 3.94 9.64
C HIS A 87 6.28 3.42 11.06
N MET A 88 5.24 3.34 11.89
CA MET A 88 5.32 2.78 13.24
C MET A 88 4.88 1.31 13.29
N THR A 89 4.40 0.78 12.17
CA THR A 89 3.93 -0.60 12.02
C THR A 89 4.27 -1.11 10.62
N TRP A 90 4.17 -2.40 10.42
CA TRP A 90 4.28 -2.99 9.10
C TRP A 90 3.14 -2.56 8.18
N GLY A 91 3.39 -2.57 6.89
CA GLY A 91 2.39 -2.35 5.86
C GLY A 91 2.73 -3.11 4.57
N LEU A 92 1.70 -3.43 3.83
CA LEU A 92 1.79 -4.01 2.48
C LEU A 92 1.08 -3.06 1.52
N ILE A 93 1.66 -2.81 0.37
CA ILE A 93 1.13 -1.93 -0.66
C ILE A 93 0.99 -2.72 -1.95
N GLY A 94 -0.25 -2.99 -2.38
CA GLY A 94 -0.54 -3.67 -3.63
C GLY A 94 -0.98 -2.69 -4.71
N MET A 95 -0.31 -2.66 -5.86
CA MET A 95 -0.69 -1.78 -6.97
C MET A 95 -1.88 -2.36 -7.72
N LEU A 96 -3.03 -1.68 -7.65
CA LEU A 96 -4.27 -2.10 -8.32
C LEU A 96 -4.40 -1.49 -9.72
N ARG A 97 -4.19 -0.16 -9.84
CA ARG A 97 -4.39 0.58 -11.07
C ARG A 97 -3.33 1.66 -11.23
N GLY A 98 -2.80 1.82 -12.45
CA GLY A 98 -1.77 2.81 -12.73
C GLY A 98 -0.40 2.39 -12.20
N LYS A 99 0.38 3.34 -11.70
CA LYS A 99 1.73 3.11 -11.17
C LYS A 99 2.05 4.12 -10.08
N GLU A 100 2.86 3.72 -9.11
CA GLU A 100 3.47 4.64 -8.15
C GLU A 100 4.99 4.46 -8.10
N VAL A 101 5.67 5.50 -7.66
CA VAL A 101 7.12 5.50 -7.44
C VAL A 101 7.39 5.60 -5.96
N ASP A 102 8.02 4.58 -5.41
CA ASP A 102 8.52 4.54 -4.04
C ASP A 102 9.99 4.95 -4.03
N THR A 103 10.31 6.05 -3.36
CA THR A 103 11.67 6.56 -3.27
C THR A 103 12.15 6.49 -1.82
N HIS A 104 13.13 5.64 -1.56
CA HIS A 104 13.74 5.50 -0.24
C HIS A 104 14.71 6.63 0.07
N TYR A 105 14.81 6.97 1.35
CA TYR A 105 15.73 7.97 1.89
C TYR A 105 16.68 7.34 2.89
N HIS A 106 17.96 7.57 2.72
CA HIS A 106 19.04 6.97 3.52
C HIS A 106 19.55 7.94 4.55
N LYS A 107 19.47 7.56 5.84
CA LYS A 107 20.00 8.36 6.94
C LYS A 107 21.53 8.45 6.83
N GLN A 108 22.05 9.66 6.92
CA GLN A 108 23.47 9.97 6.88
C GLN A 108 24.04 10.06 8.30
N ALA A 109 25.40 9.98 8.45
CA ALA A 109 26.06 10.07 9.73
C ALA A 109 25.79 11.39 10.49
N ASN A 110 25.53 12.48 9.77
CA ASN A 110 25.16 13.79 10.35
C ASN A 110 23.67 13.91 10.73
N GLY A 111 22.89 12.82 10.61
CA GLY A 111 21.47 12.79 10.91
C GLY A 111 20.54 13.28 9.79
N SER A 112 21.07 13.82 8.69
CA SER A 112 20.27 14.18 7.51
C SER A 112 19.87 12.94 6.72
N TYR A 113 18.91 13.12 5.78
CA TYR A 113 18.47 12.06 4.87
C TYR A 113 18.85 12.40 3.43
N ARG A 114 19.42 11.43 2.73
CA ARG A 114 19.75 11.54 1.31
C ARG A 114 18.73 10.75 0.50
N ARG A 115 18.19 11.39 -0.53
CA ARG A 115 17.28 10.75 -1.48
C ARG A 115 17.99 9.62 -2.22
N GLY A 116 17.41 8.43 -2.23
CA GLY A 116 17.85 7.28 -3.01
C GLY A 116 17.17 7.22 -4.37
N GLU A 117 17.26 6.04 -4.99
CA GLU A 117 16.58 5.78 -6.26
C GLU A 117 15.10 5.45 -6.02
N GLY A 118 14.26 5.83 -7.00
CA GLY A 118 12.85 5.47 -7.01
C GLY A 118 12.63 4.11 -7.65
N VAL A 119 11.82 3.28 -7.00
CA VAL A 119 11.34 2.01 -7.53
C VAL A 119 9.91 2.16 -7.97
N THR A 120 9.61 1.80 -9.22
CA THR A 120 8.24 1.87 -9.75
C THR A 120 7.49 0.59 -9.44
N LEU A 121 6.34 0.73 -8.76
CA LEU A 121 5.42 -0.36 -8.49
C LEU A 121 4.39 -0.44 -9.63
N LEU A 122 4.29 -1.60 -10.26
CA LEU A 122 3.39 -1.87 -11.39
C LEU A 122 2.14 -2.62 -10.94
N PRO A 123 1.02 -2.55 -11.70
CA PRO A 123 -0.19 -3.29 -11.37
C PRO A 123 0.07 -4.78 -11.10
N GLY A 124 -0.51 -5.29 -10.01
CA GLY A 124 -0.31 -6.66 -9.53
C GLY A 124 0.92 -6.87 -8.66
N GLN A 125 1.83 -5.90 -8.58
CA GLN A 125 3.00 -5.97 -7.69
C GLN A 125 2.66 -5.50 -6.28
N VAL A 126 3.43 -5.99 -5.32
CA VAL A 126 3.30 -5.66 -3.89
C VAL A 126 4.64 -5.21 -3.35
N GLY A 127 4.63 -4.05 -2.69
CA GLY A 127 5.71 -3.56 -1.85
C GLY A 127 5.38 -3.74 -0.37
N SER A 128 6.36 -3.52 0.49
CA SER A 128 6.19 -3.57 1.94
C SER A 128 6.95 -2.45 2.63
N VAL A 129 6.45 -2.05 3.80
CA VAL A 129 7.08 -1.10 4.71
C VAL A 129 7.14 -1.70 6.10
N SER A 130 8.16 -1.35 6.86
CA SER A 130 8.32 -1.78 8.25
C SER A 130 9.34 -0.92 8.98
N PRO A 131 9.10 -0.53 10.25
CA PRO A 131 10.09 0.16 11.06
C PRO A 131 11.39 -0.63 11.24
N SER A 132 11.32 -1.95 11.11
CA SER A 132 12.51 -2.83 11.22
C SER A 132 13.45 -2.74 10.00
N THR A 133 12.99 -2.18 8.88
CA THR A 133 13.76 -2.07 7.61
C THR A 133 14.23 -0.66 7.31
N HIS A 134 14.09 0.30 8.24
CA HIS A 134 14.43 1.72 8.02
C HIS A 134 13.73 2.29 6.78
N ASP A 135 12.42 2.22 6.78
CA ASP A 135 11.52 2.46 5.66
C ASP A 135 11.19 3.95 5.40
N VAL A 136 12.12 4.86 5.67
CA VAL A 136 11.93 6.29 5.35
C VAL A 136 11.82 6.46 3.85
N HIS A 137 10.67 6.92 3.38
CA HIS A 137 10.38 7.02 1.96
C HIS A 137 9.42 8.16 1.58
N GLU A 138 9.28 8.40 0.29
CA GLU A 138 8.25 9.22 -0.34
C GLU A 138 7.57 8.37 -1.42
N VAL A 139 6.26 8.38 -1.47
CA VAL A 139 5.47 7.72 -2.53
C VAL A 139 4.83 8.77 -3.41
N ALA A 140 4.92 8.61 -4.72
CA ALA A 140 4.34 9.53 -5.69
C ALA A 140 3.58 8.78 -6.80
N ASN A 141 2.48 9.37 -7.27
CA ASN A 141 1.87 8.92 -8.51
C ASN A 141 2.88 9.08 -9.65
N PHE A 142 3.13 7.99 -10.37
CA PHE A 142 4.00 8.01 -11.56
C PHE A 142 3.49 8.99 -12.63
N TYR A 143 2.17 9.08 -12.77
CA TYR A 143 1.52 9.88 -13.80
C TYR A 143 1.26 11.31 -13.37
N LYS A 144 1.36 12.23 -14.35
CA LYS A 144 1.02 13.66 -14.19
C LYS A 144 -0.35 14.00 -14.80
N ASP A 145 -0.99 13.06 -15.45
CA ASP A 145 -2.20 13.23 -16.24
C ASP A 145 -3.36 12.28 -15.88
N ARG A 146 -3.13 11.34 -14.99
CA ARG A 146 -4.15 10.33 -14.63
C ARG A 146 -4.00 9.83 -13.20
N THR A 147 -5.07 9.21 -12.71
CA THR A 147 -5.15 8.62 -11.37
C THR A 147 -4.46 7.26 -11.31
N SER A 148 -3.82 6.96 -10.19
CA SER A 148 -3.36 5.63 -9.79
C SER A 148 -4.03 5.21 -8.48
N ILE A 149 -4.14 3.89 -8.25
CA ILE A 149 -4.77 3.33 -7.05
C ILE A 149 -3.92 2.19 -6.53
N SER A 150 -3.55 2.26 -5.25
CA SER A 150 -2.96 1.16 -4.48
C SER A 150 -3.81 0.78 -3.27
N ILE A 151 -3.66 -0.46 -2.83
CA ILE A 151 -4.39 -1.02 -1.68
C ILE A 151 -3.40 -1.34 -0.58
#